data_5ab79458c92c2db40c1dd22e15f7447c
#
_entry.id   5ab79458c92c2db40c1dd22e15f7447c
#
_cell.length_a   1.000
_cell.length_b   1.000
_cell.length_c   1.000
_cell.angle_alpha   90.00
_cell.angle_beta   90.00
_cell.angle_gamma   90.00
#
_symmetry.space_group_name_H-M   'P 1'
#
loop_
_entity.id
_entity.type
_entity.pdbx_description
1 polymer ?
#
loop_
_entity_poly.entity_id
_entity_poly.type
_entity_poly.pdbx_seq_one_letter_code
_entity_poly.pdbx_strand_id
1 'polypeptide(L)'
;MTPQTLLKHIDEGKLWSNEELASIPADVAQAYQTALQVRKLREARGEQPRGYKIGFTNRSIWERYQVFEPIWGTVWNTTLTMANAQGEGTVDISHMSQPRLEPELVFGMRCTPPSDLTVQSLFESIEWMASGFEIVQSHSLDWKFKVADT
;
A
#
# COMPACT_ATOMS: atom_id res chain seq x y z
N MET A 1 9.07 -8.86 14.41
CA MET A 1 8.26 -9.61 13.41
C MET A 1 9.11 -9.98 12.22
N THR A 2 8.93 -11.20 11.62
CA THR A 2 9.67 -11.60 10.41
C THR A 2 8.89 -11.23 9.15
N PRO A 3 9.55 -11.02 7.99
CA PRO A 3 8.86 -10.77 6.72
C PRO A 3 7.90 -11.90 6.32
N GLN A 4 8.23 -13.16 6.65
CA GLN A 4 7.38 -14.32 6.39
C GLN A 4 6.10 -14.29 7.23
N THR A 5 6.22 -13.94 8.53
CA THR A 5 5.06 -13.79 9.41
C THR A 5 4.16 -12.65 8.93
N LEU A 6 4.76 -11.51 8.55
CA LEU A 6 4.02 -10.36 8.00
C LEU A 6 3.24 -10.76 6.73
N LEU A 7 3.92 -11.38 5.78
CA LEU A 7 3.28 -11.84 4.53
C LEU A 7 2.14 -12.83 4.80
N LYS A 8 2.32 -13.75 5.74
CA LYS A 8 1.28 -14.71 6.13
C LYS A 8 0.04 -14.01 6.69
N HIS A 9 0.20 -13.00 7.55
CA HIS A 9 -0.93 -12.23 8.07
C HIS A 9 -1.66 -11.46 6.97
N ILE A 10 -0.92 -10.89 6.02
CA ILE A 10 -1.50 -10.23 4.84
C ILE A 10 -2.35 -11.22 4.04
N ASP A 11 -1.83 -12.41 3.76
CA ASP A 11 -2.52 -13.44 2.97
C ASP A 11 -3.74 -14.02 3.68
N GLU A 12 -3.71 -14.13 5.01
CA GLU A 12 -4.76 -14.74 5.83
C GLU A 12 -5.74 -13.71 6.43
N GLY A 13 -5.51 -12.41 6.22
CA GLY A 13 -6.33 -11.35 6.79
C GLY A 13 -6.39 -11.37 8.33
N LYS A 14 -5.29 -11.76 8.98
CA LYS A 14 -5.24 -11.91 10.43
C LYS A 14 -4.78 -10.65 11.14
N LEU A 15 -5.38 -10.39 12.30
CA LEU A 15 -4.90 -9.35 13.22
C LEU A 15 -3.58 -9.76 13.88
N TRP A 16 -2.78 -8.75 14.22
CA TRP A 16 -1.59 -8.94 15.07
C TRP A 16 -1.99 -9.35 16.49
N SER A 17 -1.26 -10.29 17.07
CA SER A 17 -1.25 -10.47 18.51
C SER A 17 -0.51 -9.33 19.22
N ASN A 18 -0.72 -9.16 20.51
CA ASN A 18 0.02 -8.15 21.31
C ASN A 18 1.55 -8.38 21.28
N GLU A 19 1.99 -9.63 21.24
CA GLU A 19 3.42 -9.99 21.14
C GLU A 19 4.00 -9.59 19.78
N GLU A 20 3.24 -9.83 18.71
CA GLU A 20 3.64 -9.45 17.34
C GLU A 20 3.71 -7.94 17.21
N LEU A 21 2.72 -7.19 17.70
CA LEU A 21 2.74 -5.72 17.73
C LEU A 21 3.96 -5.18 18.48
N ALA A 22 4.30 -5.75 19.63
CA ALA A 22 5.48 -5.36 20.39
C ALA A 22 6.80 -5.63 19.65
N SER A 23 6.80 -6.54 18.67
CA SER A 23 7.97 -6.90 17.86
C SER A 23 8.14 -6.06 16.58
N ILE A 24 7.17 -5.23 16.24
CA ILE A 24 7.27 -4.33 15.08
C ILE A 24 8.24 -3.20 15.41
N PRO A 25 9.21 -2.89 14.54
CA PRO A 25 10.10 -1.76 14.75
C PRO A 25 9.31 -0.44 14.86
N ALA A 26 9.68 0.41 15.79
CA ALA A 26 9.10 1.76 15.91
C ALA A 26 9.63 2.73 14.84
N ASP A 27 10.69 2.35 14.14
CA ASP A 27 11.38 3.15 13.14
C ASP A 27 10.84 2.85 11.73
N VAL A 28 10.36 3.88 11.05
CA VAL A 28 9.83 3.82 9.69
C VAL A 28 10.86 3.27 8.68
N ALA A 29 12.14 3.64 8.82
CA ALA A 29 13.18 3.13 7.92
C ALA A 29 13.35 1.61 8.04
N GLN A 30 13.29 1.06 9.26
CA GLN A 30 13.32 -0.39 9.49
C GLN A 30 12.04 -1.06 8.97
N ALA A 31 10.87 -0.42 9.12
CA ALA A 31 9.62 -0.91 8.56
C ALA A 31 9.71 -1.03 7.03
N TYR A 32 10.26 -0.04 6.33
CA TYR A 32 10.52 -0.13 4.89
C TYR A 32 11.51 -1.25 4.51
N GLN A 33 12.57 -1.49 5.31
CA GLN A 33 13.46 -2.62 5.06
C GLN A 33 12.71 -3.96 5.14
N THR A 34 11.78 -4.10 6.09
CA THR A 34 10.92 -5.28 6.21
C THR A 34 9.95 -5.37 5.03
N ALA A 35 9.30 -4.28 4.63
CA ALA A 35 8.41 -4.23 3.47
C ALA A 35 9.13 -4.62 2.17
N LEU A 36 10.37 -4.18 1.97
CA LEU A 36 11.20 -4.59 0.83
C LEU A 36 11.56 -6.08 0.85
N GLN A 37 11.70 -6.70 2.03
CA GLN A 37 11.87 -8.14 2.14
C GLN A 37 10.56 -8.90 1.84
N VAL A 38 9.41 -8.41 2.30
CA VAL A 38 8.10 -8.94 1.90
C VAL A 38 7.91 -8.84 0.40
N ARG A 39 8.32 -7.73 -0.22
CA ARG A 39 8.30 -7.58 -1.68
C ARG A 39 9.08 -8.70 -2.37
N LYS A 40 10.29 -9.02 -1.92
CA LYS A 40 11.10 -10.13 -2.47
C LYS A 40 10.40 -11.48 -2.33
N LEU A 41 9.71 -11.72 -1.21
CA LEU A 41 8.94 -12.95 -1.00
C LEU A 41 7.76 -13.05 -1.99
N ARG A 42 7.05 -11.95 -2.23
CA ARG A 42 5.96 -11.90 -3.21
C ARG A 42 6.47 -12.11 -4.64
N GLU A 43 7.56 -11.48 -5.01
CA GLU A 43 8.23 -11.71 -6.31
C GLU A 43 8.68 -13.18 -6.48
N ALA A 44 9.24 -13.77 -5.42
CA ALA A 44 9.68 -15.18 -5.44
C ALA A 44 8.55 -16.20 -5.64
N ARG A 45 7.31 -15.84 -5.23
CA ARG A 45 6.11 -16.67 -5.48
C ARG A 45 5.40 -16.35 -6.81
N GLY A 46 5.99 -15.48 -7.65
CA GLY A 46 5.54 -15.18 -9.01
C GLY A 46 4.67 -13.93 -9.14
N GLU A 47 4.46 -13.16 -8.08
CA GLU A 47 3.74 -11.89 -8.16
C GLU A 47 4.61 -10.82 -8.83
N GLN A 48 3.96 -9.94 -9.58
CA GLN A 48 4.62 -8.87 -10.34
C GLN A 48 4.20 -7.50 -9.83
N PRO A 49 5.16 -6.62 -9.48
CA PRO A 49 4.83 -5.24 -9.16
C PRO A 49 4.27 -4.52 -10.40
N ARG A 50 3.19 -3.77 -10.21
CA ARG A 50 2.50 -3.00 -11.26
C ARG A 50 2.63 -1.50 -11.08
N GLY A 51 3.04 -1.06 -9.93
CA GLY A 51 3.20 0.33 -9.58
C GLY A 51 3.31 0.54 -8.08
N TYR A 52 3.00 1.74 -7.67
CA TYR A 52 3.07 2.17 -6.27
C TYR A 52 1.78 2.87 -5.86
N LYS A 53 1.35 2.64 -4.64
CA LYS A 53 0.36 3.47 -3.96
C LYS A 53 1.07 4.47 -3.07
N ILE A 54 0.46 5.65 -2.85
CA ILE A 54 1.00 6.71 -1.99
C ILE A 54 -0.07 7.05 -0.96
N GLY A 55 0.19 6.73 0.30
CA GLY A 55 -0.68 7.01 1.43
C GLY A 55 -0.27 8.27 2.19
N PHE A 56 -1.08 8.68 3.16
CA PHE A 56 -0.88 9.88 3.99
C PHE A 56 -0.70 11.18 3.18
N THR A 57 -1.36 11.30 2.05
CA THR A 57 -1.36 12.53 1.24
C THR A 57 -2.20 13.66 1.88
N ASN A 58 -3.16 13.30 2.75
CA ASN A 58 -3.96 14.25 3.51
C ASN A 58 -3.19 14.77 4.74
N ARG A 59 -2.67 15.98 4.66
CA ARG A 59 -1.89 16.60 5.74
C ARG A 59 -2.67 16.85 7.03
N SER A 60 -4.00 16.91 6.97
CA SER A 60 -4.84 17.17 8.17
C SER A 60 -4.78 16.04 9.21
N ILE A 61 -4.37 14.83 8.81
CA ILE A 61 -4.24 13.68 9.70
C ILE A 61 -2.82 13.48 10.23
N TRP A 62 -1.82 14.23 9.74
CA TRP A 62 -0.41 14.03 10.06
C TRP A 62 -0.09 14.14 11.54
N GLU A 63 -0.62 15.18 12.22
CA GLU A 63 -0.43 15.35 13.66
C GLU A 63 -1.02 14.19 14.47
N ARG A 64 -2.21 13.69 14.05
CA ARG A 64 -2.88 12.58 14.72
C ARG A 64 -2.06 11.29 14.70
N TYR A 65 -1.41 10.99 13.56
CA TYR A 65 -0.64 9.78 13.36
C TYR A 65 0.87 9.99 13.55
N GLN A 66 1.31 11.22 13.87
CA GLN A 66 2.73 11.61 13.99
C GLN A 66 3.54 11.24 12.72
N VAL A 67 2.94 11.46 11.56
CA VAL A 67 3.52 11.24 10.22
C VAL A 67 3.54 12.56 9.50
N PHE A 68 4.70 13.00 9.01
CA PHE A 68 4.88 14.31 8.39
C PHE A 68 5.34 14.25 6.95
N GLU A 69 5.20 13.09 6.34
CA GLU A 69 5.50 12.83 4.93
C GLU A 69 4.58 11.72 4.38
N PRO A 70 4.34 11.69 3.06
CA PRO A 70 3.64 10.57 2.45
C PRO A 70 4.41 9.26 2.61
N ILE A 71 3.68 8.15 2.72
CA ILE A 71 4.24 6.80 2.69
C ILE A 71 3.87 6.13 1.36
N TRP A 72 4.57 5.05 1.01
CA TRP A 72 4.31 4.34 -0.23
C TRP A 72 4.31 2.81 -0.04
N GLY A 73 3.59 2.13 -0.90
CA GLY A 73 3.55 0.68 -0.96
C GLY A 73 3.54 0.17 -2.40
N THR A 74 3.80 -1.12 -2.60
CA THR A 74 3.78 -1.75 -3.92
C THR A 74 2.37 -2.20 -4.28
N VAL A 75 1.91 -1.86 -5.48
CA VAL A 75 0.70 -2.43 -6.09
C VAL A 75 1.10 -3.66 -6.91
N TRP A 76 0.35 -4.76 -6.77
CA TRP A 76 0.66 -6.06 -7.37
C TRP A 76 -0.34 -6.44 -8.45
N ASN A 77 0.09 -7.26 -9.41
CA ASN A 77 -0.81 -7.83 -10.40
C ASN A 77 -1.95 -8.66 -9.78
N THR A 78 -1.72 -9.24 -8.61
CA THR A 78 -2.70 -10.04 -7.85
C THR A 78 -3.69 -9.21 -7.04
N THR A 79 -3.40 -7.92 -6.81
CA THR A 79 -4.25 -6.99 -6.05
C THR A 79 -4.79 -5.84 -6.90
N LEU A 80 -4.50 -5.82 -8.20
CA LEU A 80 -4.98 -4.80 -9.13
C LEU A 80 -6.11 -5.37 -10.00
N THR A 81 -7.29 -4.82 -9.85
CA THR A 81 -8.46 -5.15 -10.67
C THR A 81 -8.80 -3.94 -11.54
N MET A 82 -8.91 -4.17 -12.86
CA MET A 82 -9.38 -3.15 -13.80
C MET A 82 -10.89 -3.27 -13.95
N ALA A 83 -11.58 -2.12 -13.90
CA ALA A 83 -13.01 -2.08 -14.22
C ALA A 83 -13.25 -2.43 -15.69
N ASN A 84 -14.42 -2.96 -15.99
CA ASN A 84 -14.89 -3.23 -17.35
C ASN A 84 -15.26 -1.91 -18.08
N ALA A 85 -15.70 -2.01 -19.33
CA ALA A 85 -16.10 -0.85 -20.15
C ALA A 85 -17.31 -0.08 -19.59
N GLN A 86 -18.06 -0.67 -18.67
CA GLN A 86 -19.20 -0.07 -17.96
C GLN A 86 -18.76 0.63 -16.66
N GLY A 87 -17.47 0.57 -16.30
CA GLY A 87 -16.94 1.10 -15.05
C GLY A 87 -17.19 0.20 -13.83
N GLU A 88 -17.48 -1.09 -14.05
CA GLU A 88 -17.77 -2.03 -12.97
C GLU A 88 -16.57 -2.94 -12.71
N GLY A 89 -16.35 -3.27 -11.44
CA GLY A 89 -15.34 -4.21 -10.99
C GLY A 89 -15.80 -4.93 -9.73
N THR A 90 -15.30 -6.14 -9.51
CA THR A 90 -15.59 -6.93 -8.31
C THR A 90 -14.28 -7.35 -7.66
N VAL A 91 -14.17 -7.12 -6.36
CA VAL A 91 -13.03 -7.54 -5.55
C VAL A 91 -13.55 -8.41 -4.40
N ASP A 92 -12.95 -9.57 -4.19
CA ASP A 92 -13.22 -10.42 -3.03
C ASP A 92 -12.50 -9.87 -1.81
N ILE A 93 -13.25 -9.48 -0.79
CA ILE A 93 -12.73 -8.94 0.48
C ILE A 93 -12.84 -9.96 1.64
N SER A 94 -13.27 -11.19 1.38
CA SER A 94 -13.52 -12.21 2.41
C SER A 94 -12.27 -12.59 3.22
N HIS A 95 -11.11 -12.41 2.63
CA HIS A 95 -9.79 -12.70 3.21
C HIS A 95 -9.07 -11.46 3.78
N MET A 96 -9.75 -10.29 3.78
CA MET A 96 -9.12 -9.04 4.24
C MET A 96 -9.43 -8.76 5.71
N SER A 97 -8.47 -8.17 6.42
CA SER A 97 -8.61 -7.73 7.80
C SER A 97 -9.17 -6.32 7.87
N GLN A 98 -10.37 -6.16 8.44
CA GLN A 98 -11.01 -4.86 8.68
C GLN A 98 -11.01 -3.94 7.43
N PRO A 99 -11.48 -4.41 6.25
CA PRO A 99 -11.33 -3.66 5.00
C PRO A 99 -12.06 -2.31 5.04
N ARG A 100 -11.46 -1.30 4.42
CA ARG A 100 -12.07 0.02 4.16
C ARG A 100 -11.83 0.41 2.71
N LEU A 101 -12.74 1.21 2.16
CA LEU A 101 -12.68 1.73 0.80
C LEU A 101 -12.21 3.19 0.82
N GLU A 102 -11.17 3.48 0.06
CA GLU A 102 -10.64 4.83 -0.14
C GLU A 102 -10.73 5.22 -1.62
N PRO A 103 -11.37 6.36 -1.97
CA PRO A 103 -11.35 6.86 -3.34
C PRO A 103 -9.96 7.43 -3.69
N GLU A 104 -9.49 7.10 -4.90
CA GLU A 104 -8.13 7.42 -5.34
C GLU A 104 -8.10 8.04 -6.75
N LEU A 105 -7.03 8.78 -7.03
CA LEU A 105 -6.62 9.13 -8.38
C LEU A 105 -5.50 8.19 -8.83
N VAL A 106 -5.75 7.50 -9.93
CA VAL A 106 -4.80 6.56 -10.53
C VAL A 106 -4.15 7.19 -11.74
N PHE A 107 -2.82 7.15 -11.79
CA PHE A 107 -2.03 7.63 -12.93
C PHE A 107 -1.39 6.44 -13.64
N GLY A 108 -1.72 6.26 -14.92
CA GLY A 108 -1.01 5.34 -15.79
C GLY A 108 0.23 6.04 -16.33
N MET A 109 1.41 5.51 -15.99
CA MET A 109 2.67 6.11 -16.37
C MET A 109 3.11 5.62 -17.76
N ARG A 110 3.47 6.54 -18.63
CA ARG A 110 4.07 6.27 -19.95
C ARG A 110 5.54 5.83 -19.80
N CYS A 111 6.24 6.46 -18.89
CA CYS A 111 7.64 6.20 -18.60
C CYS A 111 7.95 6.49 -17.12
N THR A 112 9.11 6.06 -16.66
CA THR A 112 9.63 6.47 -15.35
C THR A 112 9.90 7.98 -15.36
N PRO A 113 9.36 8.74 -14.39
CA PRO A 113 9.69 10.15 -14.25
C PRO A 113 11.20 10.37 -14.05
N PRO A 114 11.77 11.47 -14.57
CA PRO A 114 13.19 11.76 -14.39
C PRO A 114 13.54 12.03 -12.92
N SER A 115 14.80 11.84 -12.54
CA SER A 115 15.28 12.07 -11.17
C SER A 115 15.28 13.54 -10.75
N ASP A 116 15.42 14.46 -11.70
CA ASP A 116 15.30 15.91 -11.54
C ASP A 116 13.86 16.39 -11.74
N LEU A 117 12.94 15.78 -11.04
CA LEU A 117 11.50 15.91 -11.20
C LEU A 117 11.02 17.37 -11.10
N THR A 118 10.33 17.83 -12.11
CA THR A 118 9.53 19.04 -12.10
C THR A 118 8.05 18.68 -12.27
N VAL A 119 7.14 19.62 -11.96
CA VAL A 119 5.71 19.40 -12.19
C VAL A 119 5.46 19.11 -13.68
N GLN A 120 6.14 19.82 -14.58
CA GLN A 120 6.03 19.63 -16.01
C GLN A 120 6.47 18.23 -16.45
N SER A 121 7.67 17.80 -16.05
CA SER A 121 8.20 16.47 -16.41
C SER A 121 7.40 15.32 -15.82
N LEU A 122 6.79 15.53 -14.62
CA LEU A 122 5.85 14.56 -14.06
C LEU A 122 4.61 14.42 -14.95
N PHE A 123 3.97 15.52 -15.36
CA PHE A 123 2.81 15.47 -16.26
C PHE A 123 3.15 14.82 -17.60
N GLU A 124 4.29 15.11 -18.17
CA GLU A 124 4.77 14.49 -19.42
C GLU A 124 5.02 12.99 -19.30
N SER A 125 5.27 12.50 -18.08
CA SER A 125 5.44 11.07 -17.78
C SER A 125 4.12 10.31 -17.62
N ILE A 126 2.97 11.01 -17.54
CA ILE A 126 1.63 10.41 -17.39
C ILE A 126 1.05 10.15 -18.78
N GLU A 127 0.51 8.95 -18.99
CA GLU A 127 -0.21 8.60 -20.22
C GLU A 127 -1.72 8.80 -20.07
N TRP A 128 -2.27 8.40 -18.91
CA TRP A 128 -3.68 8.55 -18.61
C TRP A 128 -3.91 8.72 -17.10
N MET A 129 -5.11 9.19 -16.77
CA MET A 129 -5.57 9.32 -15.38
C MET A 129 -6.99 8.75 -15.30
N ALA A 130 -7.28 8.08 -14.18
CA ALA A 130 -8.60 7.51 -13.89
C ALA A 130 -8.97 7.67 -12.42
N SER A 131 -10.27 7.65 -12.13
CA SER A 131 -10.77 7.40 -10.79
C SER A 131 -10.54 5.94 -10.43
N GLY A 132 -10.20 5.67 -9.18
CA GLY A 132 -10.03 4.33 -8.64
C GLY A 132 -10.43 4.24 -7.19
N PHE A 133 -10.29 3.06 -6.63
CA PHE A 133 -10.49 2.80 -5.22
C PHE A 133 -9.33 1.94 -4.70
N GLU A 134 -8.82 2.28 -3.54
CA GLU A 134 -7.99 1.37 -2.76
C GLU A 134 -8.86 0.68 -1.71
N ILE A 135 -8.75 -0.64 -1.61
CA ILE A 135 -9.30 -1.38 -0.48
C ILE A 135 -8.15 -1.61 0.49
N VAL A 136 -8.09 -0.77 1.50
CA VAL A 136 -7.09 -0.83 2.55
C VAL A 136 -7.51 -1.80 3.65
N GLN A 137 -6.54 -2.42 4.30
CA GLN A 137 -6.79 -3.29 5.46
C GLN A 137 -5.87 -2.91 6.62
N SER A 138 -6.29 -3.22 7.83
CA SER A 138 -5.46 -3.07 9.02
C SER A 138 -5.35 -4.38 9.77
N HIS A 139 -4.14 -4.76 10.10
CA HIS A 139 -3.84 -5.89 10.99
C HIS A 139 -3.78 -5.46 12.46
N SER A 140 -3.85 -4.15 12.75
CA SER A 140 -4.00 -3.61 14.11
C SER A 140 -5.48 -3.45 14.44
N LEU A 141 -5.91 -3.98 15.59
CA LEU A 141 -7.31 -3.95 16.02
C LEU A 141 -7.86 -2.52 16.06
N ASP A 142 -9.08 -2.34 15.54
CA ASP A 142 -9.79 -1.04 15.49
C ASP A 142 -9.01 0.06 14.76
N TRP A 143 -8.09 -0.30 13.85
CA TRP A 143 -7.24 0.65 13.14
C TRP A 143 -6.36 1.52 14.06
N LYS A 144 -5.99 0.97 15.23
CA LYS A 144 -5.10 1.64 16.18
C LYS A 144 -3.66 1.23 15.89
N PHE A 145 -3.03 1.90 14.96
CA PHE A 145 -1.67 1.64 14.50
C PHE A 145 -0.75 2.85 14.65
N LYS A 146 0.54 2.61 14.65
CA LYS A 146 1.59 3.60 14.40
C LYS A 146 2.01 3.50 12.94
N VAL A 147 2.64 4.53 12.38
CA VAL A 147 3.03 4.53 10.96
C VAL A 147 3.94 3.35 10.58
N ALA A 148 4.79 2.88 11.48
CA ALA A 148 5.65 1.72 11.24
C ALA A 148 4.90 0.37 11.21
N ASP A 149 3.62 0.36 11.58
CA ASP A 149 2.75 -0.84 11.60
C ASP A 149 1.95 -0.99 10.29
N THR A 150 2.10 -0.03 9.32
CA THR A 150 1.29 0.06 8.09
C THR A 150 2.00 -0.45 6.86
#